data_72e930b9791307065ff951bcbfb9cfc9
#
_entry.id   72e930b9791307065ff951bcbfb9cfc9
#
_cell.length_a   1.000
_cell.length_b   1.000
_cell.length_c   1.000
_cell.angle_alpha   90.00
_cell.angle_beta   90.00
_cell.angle_gamma   90.00
#
_symmetry.space_group_name_H-M   'P 1'
#
loop_
_entity.id
_entity.type
_entity.pdbx_description
1 polymer ?
#
loop_
_entity_poly.entity_id
_entity_poly.type
_entity_poly.pdbx_seq_one_letter_code
_entity_poly.pdbx_strand_id
1 'polypeptide(L)'
;LSAAYKNLDADAQRDFTRSYDELCRHYGMLATRNNRGEAHENGSIEGPHAHLKRRLDQALRRRGSRDFVSIEAWREFVEAQVARQNRRHAAHIDAERRVLKALPARRTTDFAMVTVDVTRNGTVAIDRVTYSVPSRLVGRRLNAHLFDDRIELFLGPDRVMSTPRVRISHPHRGHSIDFRHMIGNLRRKPGALRNLVYREALFPDHAYR
;
A
#
# COMPACT_ATOMS: atom_id res chain seq x y z
N LEU A 1 -11.40 10.45 5.78
CA LEU A 1 -12.78 10.18 6.28
C LEU A 1 -13.55 9.21 5.37
N SER A 2 -13.34 9.19 4.06
CA SER A 2 -14.02 8.30 3.10
C SER A 2 -13.71 6.81 3.28
N ALA A 3 -12.59 6.44 3.90
CA ALA A 3 -12.24 5.04 4.14
C ALA A 3 -13.12 4.38 5.22
N ALA A 4 -13.60 5.15 6.19
CA ALA A 4 -14.40 4.64 7.30
C ALA A 4 -15.91 4.81 7.10
N TYR A 5 -16.36 5.79 6.31
CA TYR A 5 -17.76 6.15 6.14
C TYR A 5 -18.20 6.12 4.68
N LYS A 6 -19.44 5.74 4.44
CA LYS A 6 -20.02 5.68 3.09
C LYS A 6 -20.45 7.04 2.53
N ASN A 7 -20.53 8.10 3.32
CA ASN A 7 -20.96 9.45 2.92
C ASN A 7 -22.37 9.50 2.30
N LEU A 8 -23.31 8.67 2.73
CA LEU A 8 -24.58 8.53 2.03
C LEU A 8 -25.62 9.59 2.40
N ASP A 9 -25.65 10.13 3.63
CA ASP A 9 -26.54 11.22 4.02
C ASP A 9 -26.14 11.88 5.34
N ALA A 10 -26.62 13.11 5.59
CA ALA A 10 -26.29 13.88 6.78
C ALA A 10 -26.79 13.26 8.10
N ASP A 11 -27.80 12.40 8.03
CA ASP A 11 -28.44 11.75 9.18
C ASP A 11 -28.01 10.30 9.41
N ALA A 12 -27.20 9.71 8.52
CA ALA A 12 -26.71 8.35 8.69
C ALA A 12 -25.66 8.27 9.79
N GLN A 13 -26.09 8.24 11.03
CA GLN A 13 -25.24 8.15 12.22
C GLN A 13 -24.39 6.89 12.33
N ARG A 14 -24.55 5.88 11.44
CA ARG A 14 -23.93 4.55 11.56
C ARG A 14 -23.44 3.92 10.25
N ASP A 15 -23.20 4.70 9.21
CA ASP A 15 -22.77 4.13 7.95
C ASP A 15 -21.24 3.97 7.88
N PHE A 16 -20.72 3.07 8.69
CA PHE A 16 -19.35 2.59 8.51
C PHE A 16 -19.24 1.80 7.21
N THR A 17 -18.09 1.93 6.53
CA THR A 17 -17.79 1.01 5.44
C THR A 17 -17.69 -0.41 6.04
N ARG A 18 -18.10 -1.41 5.27
CA ARG A 18 -18.03 -2.81 5.69
C ARG A 18 -16.64 -3.19 6.19
N SER A 19 -15.60 -2.75 5.49
CA SER A 19 -14.22 -3.04 5.85
C SER A 19 -13.81 -2.43 7.20
N TYR A 20 -14.30 -1.23 7.53
CA TYR A 20 -14.04 -0.61 8.83
C TYR A 20 -14.79 -1.29 9.97
N ASP A 21 -16.03 -1.68 9.73
CA ASP A 21 -16.83 -2.44 10.71
C ASP A 21 -16.21 -3.82 10.99
N GLU A 22 -15.76 -4.51 9.95
CA GLU A 22 -15.02 -5.78 10.07
C GLU A 22 -13.71 -5.61 10.86
N LEU A 23 -12.96 -4.51 10.61
CA LEU A 23 -11.76 -4.18 11.38
C LEU A 23 -12.06 -3.96 12.86
N CYS A 24 -13.07 -3.15 13.18
CA CYS A 24 -13.48 -2.87 14.55
C CYS A 24 -13.90 -4.15 15.26
N ARG A 25 -14.68 -4.99 14.60
CA ARG A 25 -15.14 -6.27 15.15
C ARG A 25 -13.97 -7.24 15.39
N HIS A 26 -13.04 -7.32 14.44
CA HIS A 26 -11.88 -8.20 14.55
C HIS A 26 -10.99 -7.87 15.76
N TYR A 27 -10.72 -6.58 15.97
CA TYR A 27 -9.88 -6.12 17.10
C TYR A 27 -10.66 -5.81 18.38
N GLY A 28 -11.97 -6.00 18.37
CA GLY A 28 -12.83 -5.68 19.52
C GLY A 28 -12.82 -4.19 19.88
N MET A 29 -12.66 -3.33 18.88
CA MET A 29 -12.63 -1.87 19.04
C MET A 29 -14.04 -1.30 19.02
N LEU A 30 -14.27 -0.29 19.87
CA LEU A 30 -15.46 0.54 19.81
C LEU A 30 -15.16 1.76 18.94
N ALA A 31 -15.84 1.86 17.79
CA ALA A 31 -15.70 3.01 16.93
C ALA A 31 -16.41 4.22 17.54
N THR A 32 -15.69 5.34 17.65
CA THR A 32 -16.23 6.64 18.05
C THR A 32 -16.14 7.62 16.91
N ARG A 33 -17.00 8.62 16.91
CA ARG A 33 -17.04 9.68 15.90
C ARG A 33 -16.93 11.04 16.59
N ASN A 34 -16.10 11.89 16.05
CA ASN A 34 -16.05 13.29 16.46
C ASN A 34 -17.30 14.03 15.98
N ASN A 35 -17.75 15.00 16.74
CA ASN A 35 -18.89 15.83 16.38
C ASN A 35 -18.53 16.72 15.17
N ARG A 36 -19.50 16.88 14.28
CA ARG A 36 -19.31 17.71 13.08
C ARG A 36 -19.22 19.18 13.50
N GLY A 37 -18.14 19.85 13.11
CA GLY A 37 -17.92 21.27 13.42
C GLY A 37 -17.11 21.54 14.70
N GLU A 38 -16.87 20.52 15.53
CA GLU A 38 -16.10 20.65 16.77
C GLU A 38 -14.60 20.41 16.52
N ALA A 39 -13.92 21.45 16.01
CA ALA A 39 -12.49 21.36 15.63
C ALA A 39 -11.57 20.97 16.80
N HIS A 40 -11.92 21.34 18.04
CA HIS A 40 -11.12 21.07 19.23
C HIS A 40 -11.05 19.58 19.61
N GLU A 41 -11.98 18.74 19.15
CA GLU A 41 -11.92 17.28 19.40
C GLU A 41 -10.70 16.61 18.76
N ASN A 42 -10.10 17.23 17.75
CA ASN A 42 -8.86 16.77 17.11
C ASN A 42 -7.57 17.37 17.73
N GLY A 43 -7.70 18.31 18.68
CA GLY A 43 -6.57 19.05 19.25
C GLY A 43 -5.53 18.14 19.92
N SER A 44 -5.95 17.00 20.48
CA SER A 44 -5.06 16.01 21.10
C SER A 44 -4.09 15.34 20.09
N ILE A 45 -4.42 15.33 18.81
CA ILE A 45 -3.57 14.78 17.73
C ILE A 45 -2.82 15.90 17.00
N GLU A 46 -3.46 17.04 16.79
CA GLU A 46 -2.87 18.16 16.05
C GLU A 46 -1.67 18.77 16.79
N GLY A 47 -1.77 18.94 18.11
CA GLY A 47 -0.67 19.44 18.94
C GLY A 47 0.60 18.58 18.83
N PRO A 48 0.56 17.27 19.10
CA PRO A 48 1.69 16.37 18.93
C PRO A 48 2.29 16.37 17.53
N HIS A 49 1.47 16.43 16.48
CA HIS A 49 1.96 16.51 15.10
C HIS A 49 2.73 17.81 14.83
N ALA A 50 2.23 18.94 15.32
CA ALA A 50 2.93 20.23 15.19
C ALA A 50 4.27 20.22 15.95
N HIS A 51 4.31 19.58 17.12
CA HIS A 51 5.54 19.39 17.89
C HIS A 51 6.53 18.48 17.17
N LEU A 52 6.10 17.37 16.58
CA LEU A 52 6.96 16.48 15.83
C LEU A 52 7.57 17.20 14.62
N LYS A 53 6.76 17.92 13.84
CA LYS A 53 7.23 18.69 12.67
C LYS A 53 8.31 19.70 13.07
N ARG A 54 8.10 20.47 14.15
CA ARG A 54 9.10 21.41 14.67
C ARG A 54 10.38 20.74 15.09
N ARG A 55 10.33 19.59 15.75
CA ARG A 55 11.52 18.82 16.15
C ARG A 55 12.30 18.28 14.97
N LEU A 56 11.60 17.79 13.96
CA LEU A 56 12.25 17.34 12.73
C LEU A 56 12.96 18.50 12.02
N ASP A 57 12.32 19.67 11.91
CA ASP A 57 12.97 20.85 11.33
C ASP A 57 14.21 21.26 12.12
N GLN A 58 14.14 21.31 13.45
CA GLN A 58 15.30 21.60 14.31
C GLN A 58 16.42 20.55 14.19
N ALA A 59 16.06 19.29 14.04
CA ALA A 59 17.04 18.22 13.86
C ALA A 59 17.72 18.31 12.50
N LEU A 60 16.99 18.67 11.45
CA LEU A 60 17.53 18.94 10.11
C LEU A 60 18.47 20.14 10.10
N ARG A 61 18.10 21.24 10.80
CA ARG A 61 18.98 22.41 10.94
C ARG A 61 20.29 22.05 11.65
N ARG A 62 20.24 21.25 12.72
CA ARG A 62 21.44 20.79 13.40
C ARG A 62 22.31 19.85 12.56
N ARG A 63 21.69 19.08 11.67
CA ARG A 63 22.40 18.23 10.73
C ARG A 63 23.13 19.06 9.64
N GLY A 64 22.70 20.28 9.38
CA GLY A 64 23.30 21.20 8.40
C GLY A 64 22.85 20.96 6.96
N SER A 65 22.08 19.91 6.68
CA SER A 65 21.53 19.63 5.35
C SER A 65 20.15 18.99 5.44
N ARG A 66 19.30 19.27 4.47
CA ARG A 66 17.99 18.62 4.26
C ARG A 66 18.06 17.46 3.28
N ASP A 67 19.18 17.30 2.58
CA ASP A 67 19.37 16.26 1.57
C ASP A 67 19.81 14.94 2.20
N PHE A 68 19.30 13.84 1.66
CA PHE A 68 19.62 12.48 2.07
C PHE A 68 20.08 11.68 0.86
N VAL A 69 21.05 10.80 1.06
CA VAL A 69 21.61 9.95 0.00
C VAL A 69 20.59 8.90 -0.50
N SER A 70 19.60 8.55 0.32
CA SER A 70 18.53 7.62 -0.03
C SER A 70 17.29 7.87 0.81
N ILE A 71 16.17 7.27 0.40
CA ILE A 71 14.93 7.32 1.16
C ILE A 71 15.02 6.52 2.47
N GLU A 72 15.84 5.48 2.48
CA GLU A 72 16.13 4.66 3.68
C GLU A 72 16.84 5.51 4.73
N ALA A 73 17.87 6.26 4.35
CA ALA A 73 18.57 7.19 5.25
C ALA A 73 17.63 8.27 5.81
N TRP A 74 16.67 8.74 5.03
CA TRP A 74 15.62 9.64 5.52
C TRP A 74 14.72 8.95 6.55
N ARG A 75 14.26 7.73 6.26
CA ARG A 75 13.41 6.96 7.19
C ARG A 75 14.11 6.71 8.52
N GLU A 76 15.35 6.24 8.50
CA GLU A 76 16.15 6.03 9.70
C GLU A 76 16.30 7.31 10.54
N PHE A 77 16.54 8.45 9.88
CA PHE A 77 16.61 9.74 10.54
C PHE A 77 15.28 10.08 11.25
N VAL A 78 14.14 9.92 10.56
CA VAL A 78 12.82 10.20 11.13
C VAL A 78 12.53 9.24 12.29
N GLU A 79 12.77 7.96 12.11
CA GLU A 79 12.56 6.93 13.13
C GLU A 79 13.39 7.21 14.41
N ALA A 80 14.64 7.63 14.26
CA ALA A 80 15.47 8.01 15.39
C ALA A 80 14.89 9.19 16.17
N GLN A 81 14.30 10.20 15.50
CA GLN A 81 13.65 11.33 16.16
C GLN A 81 12.35 10.90 16.88
N VAL A 82 11.56 10.06 16.24
CA VAL A 82 10.33 9.49 16.81
C VAL A 82 10.64 8.61 18.02
N ALA A 83 11.62 7.72 17.93
CA ALA A 83 12.06 6.87 19.03
C ALA A 83 12.52 7.69 20.25
N ARG A 84 13.24 8.80 20.01
CA ARG A 84 13.65 9.72 21.07
C ARG A 84 12.47 10.38 21.76
N GLN A 85 11.40 10.69 21.02
CA GLN A 85 10.18 11.25 21.58
C GLN A 85 9.42 10.18 22.39
N ASN A 86 9.27 8.99 21.84
CA ASN A 86 8.52 7.89 22.46
C ASN A 86 9.13 7.45 23.79
N ARG A 87 10.46 7.52 23.95
CA ARG A 87 11.11 7.25 25.25
C ARG A 87 10.59 8.13 26.39
N ARG A 88 10.15 9.36 26.11
CA ARG A 88 9.58 10.26 27.13
C ARG A 88 8.19 9.83 27.60
N HIS A 89 7.49 9.06 26.77
CA HIS A 89 6.14 8.56 27.03
C HIS A 89 6.14 7.08 27.42
N ALA A 90 7.31 6.47 27.59
CA ALA A 90 7.42 5.03 27.84
C ALA A 90 6.58 4.56 29.03
N ALA A 91 6.64 5.28 30.16
CA ALA A 91 5.89 4.94 31.35
C ALA A 91 4.36 4.98 31.12
N HIS A 92 3.87 5.95 30.38
CA HIS A 92 2.44 6.05 30.04
C HIS A 92 2.04 4.92 29.08
N ILE A 93 2.85 4.63 28.07
CA ILE A 93 2.62 3.53 27.14
C ILE A 93 2.61 2.17 27.85
N ASP A 94 3.50 1.97 28.81
CA ASP A 94 3.57 0.73 29.58
C ASP A 94 2.34 0.58 30.52
N ALA A 95 1.86 1.67 31.09
CA ALA A 95 0.63 1.67 31.87
C ALA A 95 -0.59 1.33 31.00
N GLU A 96 -0.68 1.94 29.81
CA GLU A 96 -1.74 1.68 28.84
C GLU A 96 -1.72 0.23 28.34
N ARG A 97 -0.53 -0.31 28.01
CA ARG A 97 -0.36 -1.70 27.56
C ARG A 97 -0.89 -2.73 28.53
N ARG A 98 -0.87 -2.45 29.84
CA ARG A 98 -1.40 -3.36 30.88
C ARG A 98 -2.92 -3.49 30.83
N VAL A 99 -3.62 -2.49 30.32
CA VAL A 99 -5.09 -2.48 30.22
C VAL A 99 -5.61 -2.78 28.82
N LEU A 100 -4.71 -2.77 27.83
CA LEU A 100 -5.09 -3.15 26.46
C LEU A 100 -5.44 -4.64 26.38
N LYS A 101 -6.46 -4.95 25.57
CA LYS A 101 -6.82 -6.33 25.26
C LYS A 101 -5.69 -7.02 24.47
N ALA A 102 -5.56 -8.33 24.65
CA ALA A 102 -4.66 -9.13 23.83
C ALA A 102 -5.07 -9.03 22.35
N LEU A 103 -4.07 -8.93 21.49
CA LEU A 103 -4.32 -8.91 20.06
C LEU A 103 -4.85 -10.28 19.58
N PRO A 104 -5.73 -10.31 18.58
CA PRO A 104 -6.16 -11.55 17.94
C PRO A 104 -4.97 -12.34 17.41
N ALA A 105 -5.07 -13.68 17.42
CA ALA A 105 -4.03 -14.58 16.94
C ALA A 105 -3.69 -14.38 15.44
N ARG A 106 -4.65 -13.87 14.66
CA ARG A 106 -4.48 -13.56 13.23
C ARG A 106 -4.71 -12.08 12.98
N ARG A 107 -3.96 -11.52 12.04
CA ARG A 107 -4.26 -10.19 11.50
C ARG A 107 -5.56 -10.23 10.70
N THR A 108 -6.24 -9.12 10.59
CA THR A 108 -7.34 -8.95 9.63
C THR A 108 -6.80 -9.03 8.20
N THR A 109 -7.68 -9.27 7.23
CA THR A 109 -7.34 -9.14 5.81
C THR A 109 -6.98 -7.70 5.51
N ASP A 110 -5.71 -7.47 5.20
CA ASP A 110 -5.13 -6.16 4.88
C ASP A 110 -5.00 -5.95 3.36
N PHE A 111 -5.81 -6.67 2.58
CA PHE A 111 -5.82 -6.59 1.12
C PHE A 111 -7.25 -6.46 0.56
N ALA A 112 -7.36 -5.80 -0.58
CA ALA A 112 -8.55 -5.86 -1.42
C ALA A 112 -8.44 -7.03 -2.38
N MET A 113 -9.54 -7.74 -2.65
CA MET A 113 -9.57 -8.85 -3.59
C MET A 113 -10.25 -8.43 -4.89
N VAL A 114 -9.57 -8.70 -6.01
CA VAL A 114 -10.08 -8.46 -7.37
C VAL A 114 -9.84 -9.71 -8.22
N THR A 115 -10.83 -10.08 -9.02
CA THR A 115 -10.67 -11.16 -10.00
C THR A 115 -10.20 -10.56 -11.33
N VAL A 116 -9.18 -11.16 -11.94
CA VAL A 116 -8.58 -10.69 -13.20
C VAL A 116 -8.41 -11.85 -14.17
N ASP A 117 -8.63 -11.56 -15.46
CA ASP A 117 -8.38 -12.53 -16.53
C ASP A 117 -7.01 -12.29 -17.15
N VAL A 118 -6.27 -13.37 -17.38
CA VAL A 118 -4.96 -13.31 -18.03
C VAL A 118 -5.14 -13.23 -19.53
N THR A 119 -4.65 -12.15 -20.11
CA THR A 119 -4.74 -11.92 -21.56
C THR A 119 -3.87 -12.90 -22.36
N ARG A 120 -4.11 -12.99 -23.67
CA ARG A 120 -3.27 -13.79 -24.60
C ARG A 120 -1.81 -13.36 -24.62
N ASN A 121 -1.53 -12.13 -24.21
CA ASN A 121 -0.17 -11.59 -24.12
C ASN A 121 0.53 -11.93 -22.77
N GLY A 122 -0.11 -12.74 -21.90
CA GLY A 122 0.45 -13.07 -20.60
C GLY A 122 0.49 -11.88 -19.65
N THR A 123 -0.56 -11.06 -19.65
CA THR A 123 -0.66 -9.88 -18.80
C THR A 123 -2.02 -9.82 -18.09
N VAL A 124 -2.05 -9.14 -16.94
CA VAL A 124 -3.26 -8.74 -16.22
C VAL A 124 -3.26 -7.23 -16.01
N ALA A 125 -4.42 -6.60 -16.02
CA ALA A 125 -4.58 -5.17 -15.76
C ALA A 125 -5.18 -4.96 -14.36
N ILE A 126 -4.50 -4.21 -13.51
CA ILE A 126 -4.93 -3.87 -12.15
C ILE A 126 -4.62 -2.39 -11.90
N ASP A 127 -5.61 -1.61 -11.47
CA ASP A 127 -5.43 -0.19 -11.12
C ASP A 127 -4.66 0.63 -12.18
N ARG A 128 -4.99 0.46 -13.47
CA ARG A 128 -4.34 1.11 -14.63
C ARG A 128 -2.89 0.68 -14.89
N VAL A 129 -2.41 -0.33 -14.20
CA VAL A 129 -1.08 -0.91 -14.43
C VAL A 129 -1.24 -2.28 -15.07
N THR A 130 -0.47 -2.52 -16.10
CA THR A 130 -0.38 -3.82 -16.76
C THR A 130 0.78 -4.59 -16.14
N TYR A 131 0.50 -5.72 -15.52
CA TYR A 131 1.49 -6.62 -14.95
C TYR A 131 1.68 -7.83 -15.84
N SER A 132 2.93 -8.24 -16.08
CA SER A 132 3.20 -9.51 -16.74
C SER A 132 3.03 -10.68 -15.79
N VAL A 133 2.54 -11.80 -16.29
CA VAL A 133 2.42 -13.05 -15.54
C VAL A 133 3.05 -14.20 -16.33
N PRO A 134 3.49 -15.28 -15.65
CA PRO A 134 4.04 -16.45 -16.32
C PRO A 134 3.13 -16.97 -17.45
N SER A 135 3.69 -17.27 -18.60
CA SER A 135 2.97 -17.68 -19.82
C SER A 135 2.06 -18.89 -19.63
N ARG A 136 2.35 -19.76 -18.66
CA ARG A 136 1.51 -20.94 -18.29
C ARG A 136 0.12 -20.54 -17.78
N LEU A 137 -0.06 -19.27 -17.36
CA LEU A 137 -1.30 -18.75 -16.81
C LEU A 137 -2.20 -18.09 -17.87
N VAL A 138 -1.76 -18.01 -19.12
CA VAL A 138 -2.55 -17.41 -20.22
C VAL A 138 -3.92 -18.07 -20.32
N GLY A 139 -4.95 -17.24 -20.41
CA GLY A 139 -6.35 -17.68 -20.47
C GLY A 139 -6.94 -18.15 -19.14
N ARG A 140 -6.19 -18.07 -18.04
CA ARG A 140 -6.70 -18.37 -16.70
C ARG A 140 -7.31 -17.13 -16.06
N ARG A 141 -8.25 -17.38 -15.14
CA ARG A 141 -8.81 -16.38 -14.24
C ARG A 141 -8.11 -16.50 -12.90
N LEU A 142 -7.59 -15.37 -12.39
CA LEU A 142 -6.82 -15.32 -11.14
C LEU A 142 -7.52 -14.42 -10.13
N ASN A 143 -7.37 -14.74 -8.84
CA ASN A 143 -7.70 -13.83 -7.76
C ASN A 143 -6.47 -13.02 -7.38
N ALA A 144 -6.57 -11.71 -7.44
CA ALA A 144 -5.51 -10.78 -7.05
C ALA A 144 -5.80 -10.24 -5.66
N HIS A 145 -4.88 -10.43 -4.73
CA HIS A 145 -4.87 -9.79 -3.41
C HIS A 145 -4.00 -8.54 -3.51
N LEU A 146 -4.63 -7.37 -3.36
CA LEU A 146 -4.01 -6.07 -3.51
C LEU A 146 -3.64 -5.52 -2.14
N PHE A 147 -2.40 -5.75 -1.73
CA PHE A 147 -1.81 -5.14 -0.54
C PHE A 147 -1.39 -3.70 -0.82
N ASP A 148 -0.88 -3.02 0.19
CA ASP A 148 -0.41 -1.64 0.04
C ASP A 148 0.89 -1.55 -0.76
N ASP A 149 1.78 -2.50 -0.56
CA ASP A 149 3.13 -2.61 -1.12
C ASP A 149 3.27 -3.60 -2.28
N ARG A 150 2.39 -4.60 -2.37
CA ARG A 150 2.50 -5.72 -3.31
C ARG A 150 1.15 -6.22 -3.80
N ILE A 151 1.21 -7.00 -4.86
CA ILE A 151 0.08 -7.76 -5.41
C ILE A 151 0.45 -9.23 -5.38
N GLU A 152 -0.43 -10.06 -4.87
CA GLU A 152 -0.31 -11.50 -4.90
C GLU A 152 -1.41 -12.09 -5.78
N LEU A 153 -1.02 -12.94 -6.74
CA LEU A 153 -1.95 -13.60 -7.65
C LEU A 153 -2.12 -15.06 -7.26
N PHE A 154 -3.36 -15.51 -7.25
CA PHE A 154 -3.76 -16.86 -6.87
C PHE A 154 -4.53 -17.55 -7.99
N LEU A 155 -4.22 -18.82 -8.23
CA LEU A 155 -5.00 -19.74 -9.04
C LEU A 155 -5.64 -20.78 -8.12
N GLY A 156 -6.94 -20.60 -7.81
CA GLY A 156 -7.56 -21.35 -6.72
C GLY A 156 -6.90 -21.01 -5.37
N PRO A 157 -6.46 -22.01 -4.58
CA PRO A 157 -5.79 -21.77 -3.30
C PRO A 157 -4.30 -21.43 -3.45
N ASP A 158 -3.70 -21.66 -4.61
CA ASP A 158 -2.26 -21.59 -4.79
C ASP A 158 -1.81 -20.18 -5.19
N ARG A 159 -0.85 -19.61 -4.45
CA ARG A 159 -0.19 -18.39 -4.84
C ARG A 159 0.78 -18.65 -5.98
N VAL A 160 0.47 -18.10 -7.15
CA VAL A 160 1.24 -18.30 -8.39
C VAL A 160 2.26 -17.21 -8.66
N MET A 161 2.07 -16.02 -8.06
CA MET A 161 2.96 -14.86 -8.27
C MET A 161 2.83 -13.85 -7.13
N SER A 162 3.92 -13.16 -6.82
CA SER A 162 3.95 -11.95 -6.02
C SER A 162 4.79 -10.89 -6.73
N THR A 163 4.33 -9.65 -6.77
CA THR A 163 5.02 -8.54 -7.44
C THR A 163 4.79 -7.24 -6.66
N PRO A 164 5.75 -6.29 -6.65
CA PRO A 164 5.53 -4.96 -6.09
C PRO A 164 4.33 -4.26 -6.71
N ARG A 165 3.54 -3.58 -5.90
CA ARG A 165 2.40 -2.79 -6.38
C ARG A 165 2.88 -1.45 -6.89
N VAL A 166 2.66 -1.20 -8.18
CA VAL A 166 2.92 0.11 -8.80
C VAL A 166 1.64 0.95 -8.70
N ARG A 167 1.75 2.18 -8.22
CA ARG A 167 0.65 3.15 -8.17
C ARG A 167 0.90 4.26 -9.18
N ILE A 168 -0.07 4.51 -10.02
CA ILE A 168 0.00 5.54 -11.06
C ILE A 168 -1.19 6.47 -10.92
N SER A 169 -0.90 7.78 -10.88
CA SER A 169 -1.94 8.82 -10.83
C SER A 169 -2.66 8.97 -12.18
N HIS A 170 -3.94 9.31 -12.12
CA HIS A 170 -4.73 9.65 -13.31
C HIS A 170 -4.12 10.87 -14.04
N PRO A 171 -4.11 10.90 -15.38
CA PRO A 171 -4.72 9.95 -16.35
C PRO A 171 -3.77 8.84 -16.84
N HIS A 172 -2.57 8.72 -16.31
CA HIS A 172 -1.52 7.85 -16.81
C HIS A 172 -1.85 6.35 -16.65
N ARG A 173 -1.22 5.54 -17.50
CA ARG A 173 -1.19 4.08 -17.42
C ARG A 173 0.26 3.63 -17.30
N GLY A 174 0.50 2.50 -16.64
CA GLY A 174 1.84 1.97 -16.46
C GLY A 174 1.96 0.50 -16.77
N HIS A 175 3.21 0.05 -16.79
CA HIS A 175 3.55 -1.32 -17.04
C HIS A 175 4.56 -1.79 -15.97
N SER A 176 4.33 -2.98 -15.44
CA SER A 176 5.27 -3.70 -14.55
C SER A 176 5.54 -5.05 -15.21
N ILE A 177 6.58 -5.11 -16.02
CA ILE A 177 6.87 -6.24 -16.88
C ILE A 177 8.14 -6.93 -16.43
N ASP A 178 8.03 -8.21 -16.07
CA ASP A 178 9.19 -9.09 -15.90
C ASP A 178 9.46 -9.79 -17.25
N PHE A 179 10.63 -9.54 -17.83
CA PHE A 179 11.05 -10.11 -19.11
C PHE A 179 11.04 -11.66 -19.09
N ARG A 180 11.25 -12.27 -17.91
CA ARG A 180 11.27 -13.73 -17.75
C ARG A 180 9.92 -14.37 -18.12
N HIS A 181 8.83 -13.65 -17.89
CA HIS A 181 7.50 -14.10 -18.27
C HIS A 181 7.28 -14.10 -19.79
N MET A 182 7.99 -13.24 -20.53
CA MET A 182 7.80 -12.99 -21.95
C MET A 182 8.82 -13.67 -22.83
N ILE A 183 10.03 -13.90 -22.33
CA ILE A 183 11.18 -14.37 -23.15
C ILE A 183 10.87 -15.69 -23.88
N GLY A 184 10.17 -16.61 -23.24
CA GLY A 184 9.78 -17.88 -23.86
C GLY A 184 8.90 -17.71 -25.09
N ASN A 185 7.96 -16.77 -25.04
CA ASN A 185 7.07 -16.45 -26.16
C ASN A 185 7.79 -15.68 -27.27
N LEU A 186 8.67 -14.75 -26.89
CA LEU A 186 9.48 -13.96 -27.83
C LEU A 186 10.49 -14.82 -28.58
N ARG A 187 11.07 -15.84 -27.94
CA ARG A 187 11.94 -16.81 -28.61
C ARG A 187 11.22 -17.60 -29.71
N ARG A 188 9.92 -17.89 -29.50
CA ARG A 188 9.10 -18.58 -30.51
C ARG A 188 8.62 -17.66 -31.63
N LYS A 189 8.42 -16.37 -31.34
CA LYS A 189 7.94 -15.35 -32.29
C LYS A 189 8.71 -14.05 -32.15
N PRO A 190 9.97 -13.98 -32.61
CA PRO A 190 10.83 -12.79 -32.42
C PRO A 190 10.24 -11.50 -33.00
N GLY A 191 9.53 -11.61 -34.14
CA GLY A 191 8.88 -10.48 -34.80
C GLY A 191 7.77 -9.80 -33.95
N ALA A 192 7.25 -10.48 -32.93
CA ALA A 192 6.25 -9.90 -32.02
C ALA A 192 6.82 -8.74 -31.17
N LEU A 193 8.14 -8.70 -30.93
CA LEU A 193 8.79 -7.65 -30.14
C LEU A 193 8.53 -6.24 -30.71
N ARG A 194 8.48 -6.09 -32.04
CA ARG A 194 8.27 -4.80 -32.71
C ARG A 194 6.92 -4.18 -32.38
N ASN A 195 5.90 -5.00 -32.13
CA ASN A 195 4.51 -4.59 -31.94
C ASN A 195 4.09 -4.59 -30.47
N LEU A 196 5.00 -4.85 -29.53
CA LEU A 196 4.67 -4.84 -28.11
C LEU A 196 4.55 -3.40 -27.59
N VAL A 197 3.38 -3.06 -27.05
CA VAL A 197 3.08 -1.74 -26.47
C VAL A 197 4.01 -1.41 -25.29
N TYR A 198 4.45 -2.43 -24.55
CA TYR A 198 5.36 -2.31 -23.40
C TYR A 198 6.79 -2.74 -23.69
N ARG A 199 7.22 -2.65 -24.98
CA ARG A 199 8.57 -3.04 -25.40
C ARG A 199 9.66 -2.39 -24.56
N GLU A 200 9.52 -1.11 -24.25
CA GLU A 200 10.52 -0.36 -23.46
C GLU A 200 10.58 -0.79 -22.00
N ALA A 201 9.46 -1.27 -21.44
CA ALA A 201 9.40 -1.79 -20.08
C ALA A 201 9.95 -3.22 -19.94
N LEU A 202 10.23 -3.90 -21.07
CA LEU A 202 10.80 -5.25 -21.07
C LEU A 202 12.27 -5.29 -20.65
N PHE A 203 13.00 -4.21 -20.88
CA PHE A 203 14.43 -4.19 -20.66
C PHE A 203 14.78 -3.45 -19.37
N PRO A 204 15.62 -4.06 -18.51
CA PRO A 204 15.91 -3.52 -17.17
C PRO A 204 16.71 -2.21 -17.20
N ASP A 205 17.47 -1.97 -18.26
CA ASP A 205 18.25 -0.74 -18.41
C ASP A 205 18.42 -0.31 -19.89
N HIS A 206 19.04 0.85 -20.08
CA HIS A 206 19.27 1.43 -21.41
C HIS A 206 20.27 0.66 -22.28
N ALA A 207 21.11 -0.20 -21.71
CA ALA A 207 22.10 -0.97 -22.47
C ALA A 207 21.44 -2.02 -23.39
N TYR A 208 20.18 -2.38 -23.11
CA TYR A 208 19.41 -3.35 -23.91
C TYR A 208 18.37 -2.72 -24.82
N ARG A 209 18.27 -1.40 -24.87
CA ARG A 209 17.37 -0.63 -25.72
C ARG A 209 18.05 -0.23 -27.03
#